data_66ce222ad596412633ec162e289862c1
#
_entry.id   66ce222ad596412633ec162e289862c1
#
_cell.length_a   1.000
_cell.length_b   1.000
_cell.length_c   1.000
_cell.angle_alpha   90.00
_cell.angle_beta   90.00
_cell.angle_gamma   90.00
#
_symmetry.space_group_name_H-M   'P 1'
#
loop_
_entity.id
_entity.type
_entity.pdbx_description
1 polymer ?
#
loop_
_entity_poly.entity_id
_entity_poly.type
_entity_poly.pdbx_seq_one_letter_code
_entity_poly.pdbx_strand_id
1 'polypeptide(L)'
;MSDTRQIKSALISVFHKDGLEPIVNELKRLGVTMYSTGGTQSAIEAMGGSVVPVESVTDYPSILGGRVKTLHPKVFGGILNRRDHEGDQAQMAEYDLPSIDLVIVDLYPFEATVASGASEADIVEKIDIGGIALIRGCLLYTSPSPRDKTV
;
A
#
# COMPACT_ATOMS: atom_id res chain seq x y z
N MET A 1 -6.33 -15.80 -22.22
CA MET A 1 -5.48 -15.05 -21.27
C MET A 1 -5.39 -15.84 -19.98
N SER A 2 -4.24 -15.91 -19.37
CA SER A 2 -4.11 -16.56 -18.06
C SER A 2 -4.79 -15.67 -17.02
N ASP A 3 -5.74 -16.21 -16.25
CA ASP A 3 -6.38 -15.50 -15.13
C ASP A 3 -5.43 -15.35 -13.93
N THR A 4 -4.19 -15.78 -14.06
CA THR A 4 -3.18 -15.73 -13.01
C THR A 4 -2.11 -14.69 -13.33
N ARG A 5 -1.73 -13.91 -12.31
CA ARG A 5 -0.64 -12.94 -12.38
C ARG A 5 0.46 -13.34 -11.40
N GLN A 6 1.69 -13.31 -11.88
CA GLN A 6 2.84 -13.46 -11.00
C GLN A 6 3.03 -12.17 -10.20
N ILE A 7 3.10 -12.29 -8.88
CA ILE A 7 3.40 -11.18 -7.98
C ILE A 7 4.90 -10.93 -8.03
N LYS A 8 5.32 -9.75 -8.46
CA LYS A 8 6.71 -9.30 -8.51
C LYS A 8 6.99 -8.16 -7.53
N SER A 9 5.94 -7.50 -7.08
CA SER A 9 6.02 -6.35 -6.18
C SER A 9 4.86 -6.30 -5.21
N ALA A 10 5.10 -5.85 -3.99
CA ALA A 10 4.11 -5.72 -2.94
C ALA A 10 4.28 -4.39 -2.20
N LEU A 11 3.20 -3.65 -2.01
CA LEU A 11 3.14 -2.51 -1.10
C LEU A 11 2.52 -2.97 0.22
N ILE A 12 3.24 -2.78 1.32
CA ILE A 12 2.82 -3.21 2.65
C ILE A 12 2.72 -2.00 3.57
N SER A 13 1.51 -1.75 4.07
CA SER A 13 1.21 -0.65 5.00
C SER A 13 0.22 -1.14 6.05
N VAL A 14 0.73 -1.61 7.19
CA VAL A 14 -0.08 -2.22 8.22
C VAL A 14 0.22 -1.59 9.60
N PHE A 15 -0.81 -1.39 10.40
CA PHE A 15 -0.67 -0.99 11.79
C PHE A 15 -0.29 -2.20 12.67
N HIS A 16 -1.06 -3.28 12.57
CA HIS A 16 -0.79 -4.53 13.29
C HIS A 16 0.30 -5.32 12.58
N LYS A 17 1.24 -5.85 13.36
CA LYS A 17 2.38 -6.64 12.84
C LYS A 17 2.21 -8.13 13.07
N ASP A 18 1.14 -8.52 13.79
CA ASP A 18 0.81 -9.92 14.05
C ASP A 18 0.56 -10.65 12.73
N GLY A 19 1.23 -11.79 12.52
CA GLY A 19 1.11 -12.56 11.29
C GLY A 19 1.83 -11.98 10.05
N LEU A 20 2.55 -10.86 10.18
CA LEU A 20 3.29 -10.27 9.06
C LEU A 20 4.53 -11.10 8.68
N GLU A 21 5.21 -11.69 9.67
CA GLU A 21 6.48 -12.39 9.45
C GLU A 21 6.38 -13.56 8.44
N PRO A 22 5.40 -14.48 8.51
CA PRO A 22 5.24 -15.53 7.50
C PRO A 22 5.06 -14.97 6.08
N ILE A 23 4.32 -13.87 5.95
CA ILE A 23 4.08 -13.20 4.67
C ILE A 23 5.38 -12.61 4.13
N VAL A 24 6.13 -11.89 4.95
CA VAL A 24 7.43 -11.31 4.59
C VAL A 24 8.41 -12.41 4.15
N ASN A 25 8.48 -13.51 4.89
CA ASN A 25 9.35 -14.64 4.56
C ASN A 25 8.99 -15.27 3.21
N GLU A 26 7.70 -15.41 2.92
CA GLU A 26 7.27 -15.95 1.63
C GLU A 26 7.55 -14.97 0.47
N LEU A 27 7.30 -13.68 0.65
CA LEU A 27 7.64 -12.66 -0.34
C LEU A 27 9.16 -12.63 -0.63
N LYS A 28 9.99 -12.77 0.41
CA LYS A 28 11.45 -12.91 0.26
C LYS A 28 11.79 -14.16 -0.55
N ARG A 29 11.21 -15.31 -0.20
CA ARG A 29 11.46 -16.58 -0.89
C ARG A 29 11.10 -16.49 -2.39
N LEU A 30 10.07 -15.75 -2.72
CA LEU A 30 9.58 -15.53 -4.09
C LEU A 30 10.33 -14.42 -4.83
N GLY A 31 11.26 -13.72 -4.18
CA GLY A 31 12.00 -12.60 -4.77
C GLY A 31 11.11 -11.38 -5.09
N VAL A 32 10.04 -11.19 -4.32
CA VAL A 32 9.11 -10.06 -4.50
C VAL A 32 9.73 -8.78 -3.95
N THR A 33 9.74 -7.70 -4.72
CA THR A 33 10.14 -6.38 -4.26
C THR A 33 9.10 -5.82 -3.29
N MET A 34 9.51 -5.51 -2.07
CA MET A 34 8.62 -4.96 -1.05
C MET A 34 8.79 -3.45 -0.94
N TYR A 35 7.70 -2.73 -1.08
CA TYR A 35 7.59 -1.30 -0.82
C TYR A 35 6.91 -1.08 0.53
N SER A 36 7.43 -0.19 1.34
CA SER A 36 6.81 0.16 2.63
C SER A 36 7.31 1.52 3.14
N THR A 37 6.81 1.94 4.27
CA THR A 37 7.17 3.20 4.90
C THR A 37 6.96 3.13 6.42
N GLY A 38 7.64 3.99 7.15
CA GLY A 38 7.49 4.18 8.60
C GLY A 38 7.64 2.90 9.41
N GLY A 39 6.75 2.68 10.37
CA GLY A 39 6.84 1.54 11.30
C GLY A 39 6.70 0.17 10.64
N THR A 40 6.01 0.06 9.51
CA THR A 40 5.92 -1.19 8.75
C THR A 40 7.25 -1.52 8.09
N GLN A 41 7.92 -0.54 7.49
CA GLN A 41 9.26 -0.70 6.95
C GLN A 41 10.23 -1.22 8.02
N SER A 42 10.30 -0.54 9.17
CA SER A 42 11.18 -0.96 10.27
C SER A 42 10.89 -2.38 10.76
N ALA A 43 9.61 -2.78 10.79
CA ALA A 43 9.23 -4.14 11.18
C ALA A 43 9.71 -5.18 10.14
N ILE A 44 9.53 -4.91 8.85
CA ILE A 44 9.99 -5.82 7.78
C ILE A 44 11.51 -5.96 7.80
N GLU A 45 12.23 -4.86 7.98
CA GLU A 45 13.70 -4.86 8.09
C GLU A 45 14.18 -5.66 9.32
N ALA A 46 13.48 -5.53 10.45
CA ALA A 46 13.76 -6.32 11.66
C ALA A 46 13.53 -7.84 11.45
N MET A 47 12.63 -8.23 10.55
CA MET A 47 12.39 -9.61 10.12
C MET A 47 13.40 -10.06 9.04
N GLY A 48 14.43 -9.26 8.76
CA GLY A 48 15.44 -9.57 7.73
C GLY A 48 14.91 -9.40 6.29
N GLY A 49 13.83 -8.66 6.09
CA GLY A 49 13.34 -8.26 4.78
C GLY A 49 14.11 -7.05 4.23
N SER A 50 14.16 -6.91 2.91
CA SER A 50 14.65 -5.72 2.24
C SER A 50 13.45 -4.91 1.74
N VAL A 51 13.44 -3.61 2.01
CA VAL A 51 12.34 -2.72 1.66
C VAL A 51 12.84 -1.57 0.81
N VAL A 52 12.09 -1.23 -0.23
CA VAL A 52 12.22 0.03 -0.94
C VAL A 52 11.30 1.05 -0.25
N PRO A 53 11.85 2.10 0.37
CA PRO A 53 11.02 3.13 1.01
C PRO A 53 10.11 3.82 0.00
N VAL A 54 8.84 4.02 0.36
CA VAL A 54 7.89 4.75 -0.51
C VAL A 54 8.41 6.17 -0.78
N GLU A 55 9.05 6.78 0.18
CA GLU A 55 9.65 8.11 0.05
C GLU A 55 10.72 8.18 -1.05
N SER A 56 11.45 7.09 -1.30
CA SER A 56 12.42 7.02 -2.41
C SER A 56 11.76 6.86 -3.78
N VAL A 57 10.56 6.27 -3.82
CA VAL A 57 9.77 6.14 -5.04
C VAL A 57 9.11 7.45 -5.43
N THR A 58 8.56 8.15 -4.45
CA THR A 58 7.81 9.40 -4.66
C THR A 58 8.72 10.61 -4.75
N ASP A 59 9.96 10.50 -4.30
CA ASP A 59 10.88 11.62 -4.08
C ASP A 59 10.24 12.74 -3.22
N TYR A 60 9.40 12.31 -2.27
CA TYR A 60 8.67 13.22 -1.40
C TYR A 60 8.80 12.79 0.07
N PRO A 61 9.15 13.72 0.97
CA PRO A 61 9.36 13.37 2.37
C PRO A 61 8.06 13.00 3.09
N SER A 62 8.18 12.19 4.14
CA SER A 62 7.08 11.88 5.05
C SER A 62 6.80 13.06 5.98
N ILE A 63 6.02 14.01 5.52
CA ILE A 63 5.60 15.21 6.25
C ILE A 63 4.17 15.07 6.81
N LEU A 64 3.73 16.08 7.57
CA LEU A 64 2.37 16.15 8.14
C LEU A 64 2.02 14.89 8.96
N GLY A 65 2.97 14.41 9.76
CA GLY A 65 2.79 13.19 10.55
C GLY A 65 2.66 11.91 9.70
N GLY A 66 3.10 11.94 8.44
CA GLY A 66 3.01 10.81 7.52
C GLY A 66 1.63 10.59 6.90
N ARG A 67 0.67 11.49 7.12
CA ARG A 67 -0.73 11.33 6.64
C ARG A 67 -0.87 11.26 5.13
N VAL A 68 0.07 11.85 4.37
CA VAL A 68 -0.01 11.98 2.90
C VAL A 68 1.07 11.20 2.15
N LYS A 69 1.92 10.47 2.83
CA LYS A 69 3.12 9.84 2.26
C LYS A 69 2.85 8.84 1.13
N THR A 70 1.69 8.18 1.12
CA THR A 70 1.27 7.26 0.07
C THR A 70 0.30 7.86 -0.95
N LEU A 71 -0.21 9.07 -0.69
CA LEU A 71 -1.12 9.79 -1.59
C LEU A 71 -0.35 10.48 -2.71
N HIS A 72 0.20 9.69 -3.62
CA HIS A 72 1.08 10.17 -4.67
C HIS A 72 0.80 9.44 -5.99
N PRO A 73 0.88 10.12 -7.16
CA PRO A 73 0.65 9.50 -8.47
C PRO A 73 1.53 8.28 -8.74
N LYS A 74 2.77 8.25 -8.29
CA LYS A 74 3.65 7.07 -8.46
C LYS A 74 3.14 5.84 -7.71
N VAL A 75 2.55 6.01 -6.53
CA VAL A 75 1.96 4.90 -5.75
C VAL A 75 0.66 4.44 -6.40
N PHE A 76 -0.28 5.35 -6.63
CA PHE A 76 -1.59 5.03 -7.19
C PHE A 76 -1.51 4.62 -8.67
N GLY A 77 -0.63 5.22 -9.45
CA GLY A 77 -0.33 4.78 -10.81
C GLY A 77 0.21 3.35 -10.84
N GLY A 78 1.07 2.99 -9.88
CA GLY A 78 1.57 1.63 -9.70
C GLY A 78 0.47 0.60 -9.45
N ILE A 79 -0.58 0.99 -8.71
CA ILE A 79 -1.75 0.15 -8.41
C ILE A 79 -2.74 0.10 -9.58
N LEU A 80 -3.05 1.27 -10.16
CA LEU A 80 -4.18 1.48 -11.06
C LEU A 80 -3.87 1.34 -12.53
N ASN A 81 -2.59 1.21 -12.94
CA ASN A 81 -2.25 1.06 -14.35
C ASN A 81 -2.85 -0.22 -14.95
N ARG A 82 -3.32 -0.12 -16.18
CA ARG A 82 -3.79 -1.26 -16.97
C ARG A 82 -2.59 -1.97 -17.59
N ARG A 83 -2.32 -3.19 -17.16
CA ARG A 83 -1.09 -3.93 -17.51
C ARG A 83 -0.99 -4.32 -18.98
N ASP A 84 -2.12 -4.43 -19.65
CA ASP A 84 -2.29 -4.77 -21.06
C ASP A 84 -2.59 -3.55 -21.94
N HIS A 85 -2.57 -2.34 -21.37
CA HIS A 85 -2.82 -1.10 -22.12
C HIS A 85 -1.50 -0.41 -22.45
N GLU A 86 -1.17 -0.37 -23.75
CA GLU A 86 0.10 0.12 -24.26
C GLU A 86 0.42 1.56 -23.80
N GLY A 87 -0.60 2.45 -23.84
CA GLY A 87 -0.44 3.84 -23.40
C GLY A 87 -0.10 3.97 -21.92
N ASP A 88 -0.72 3.14 -21.04
CA ASP A 88 -0.40 3.14 -19.61
C ASP A 88 1.04 2.65 -19.39
N GLN A 89 1.45 1.59 -20.09
CA GLN A 89 2.82 1.06 -19.94
C GLN A 89 3.88 2.05 -20.45
N ALA A 90 3.60 2.79 -21.52
CA ALA A 90 4.47 3.86 -22.00
C ALA A 90 4.64 4.97 -20.94
N GLN A 91 3.55 5.41 -20.32
CA GLN A 91 3.57 6.41 -19.24
C GLN A 91 4.25 5.89 -17.96
N MET A 92 4.04 4.62 -17.60
CA MET A 92 4.75 4.01 -16.48
C MET A 92 6.26 4.09 -16.66
N ALA A 93 6.74 3.82 -17.88
CA ALA A 93 8.16 3.91 -18.22
C ALA A 93 8.65 5.36 -18.28
N GLU A 94 7.89 6.27 -18.91
CA GLU A 94 8.25 7.68 -19.06
C GLU A 94 8.42 8.40 -17.71
N TYR A 95 7.52 8.13 -16.77
CA TYR A 95 7.50 8.79 -15.46
C TYR A 95 8.12 7.96 -14.34
N ASP A 96 8.76 6.85 -14.67
CA ASP A 96 9.42 5.94 -13.71
C ASP A 96 8.48 5.54 -12.55
N LEU A 97 7.31 4.99 -12.92
CA LEU A 97 6.34 4.48 -11.96
C LEU A 97 6.58 2.98 -11.71
N PRO A 98 6.73 2.53 -10.47
CA PRO A 98 6.80 1.11 -10.17
C PRO A 98 5.43 0.46 -10.36
N SER A 99 5.37 -0.70 -10.97
CA SER A 99 4.16 -1.52 -10.93
C SER A 99 4.01 -2.15 -9.56
N ILE A 100 2.80 -2.12 -8.99
CA ILE A 100 2.47 -2.75 -7.70
C ILE A 100 1.46 -3.85 -7.95
N ASP A 101 1.84 -5.10 -7.70
CA ASP A 101 1.02 -6.28 -8.00
C ASP A 101 0.16 -6.72 -6.80
N LEU A 102 0.64 -6.46 -5.59
CA LEU A 102 -0.01 -6.82 -4.34
C LEU A 102 -0.01 -5.63 -3.39
N VAL A 103 -1.12 -5.39 -2.73
CA VAL A 103 -1.22 -4.42 -1.62
C VAL A 103 -1.69 -5.15 -0.37
N ILE A 104 -0.93 -5.01 0.70
CA ILE A 104 -1.27 -5.52 2.03
C ILE A 104 -1.44 -4.30 2.94
N VAL A 105 -2.66 -4.08 3.37
CA VAL A 105 -3.00 -2.88 4.15
C VAL A 105 -3.99 -3.25 5.25
N ASP A 106 -3.77 -2.72 6.44
CA ASP A 106 -4.77 -2.61 7.49
C ASP A 106 -4.87 -1.17 7.98
N LEU A 107 -5.89 -0.89 8.75
CA LEU A 107 -6.20 0.45 9.23
C LEU A 107 -5.76 0.63 10.69
N TYR A 108 -5.59 1.87 11.11
CA TYR A 108 -5.42 2.22 12.51
C TYR A 108 -6.61 1.72 13.35
N PRO A 109 -6.37 1.35 14.62
CA PRO A 109 -7.40 0.78 15.51
C PRO A 109 -8.33 1.86 16.06
N PHE A 110 -9.13 2.50 15.19
CA PHE A 110 -10.02 3.62 15.53
C PHE A 110 -11.03 3.22 16.64
N GLU A 111 -11.74 2.12 16.44
CA GLU A 111 -12.75 1.65 17.40
C GLU A 111 -12.16 1.33 18.76
N ALA A 112 -11.00 0.65 18.80
CA ALA A 112 -10.31 0.35 20.05
C ALA A 112 -9.82 1.62 20.74
N THR A 113 -9.40 2.63 20.01
CA THR A 113 -8.98 3.92 20.56
C THR A 113 -10.16 4.67 21.16
N VAL A 114 -11.31 4.68 20.51
CA VAL A 114 -12.56 5.24 21.06
C VAL A 114 -12.95 4.51 22.35
N ALA A 115 -12.95 3.18 22.32
CA ALA A 115 -13.33 2.36 23.47
C ALA A 115 -12.39 2.52 24.67
N SER A 116 -11.13 2.92 24.45
CA SER A 116 -10.16 3.17 25.52
C SER A 116 -10.41 4.45 26.31
N GLY A 117 -11.34 5.31 25.87
CA GLY A 117 -11.57 6.62 26.47
C GLY A 117 -10.45 7.63 26.19
N ALA A 118 -9.72 7.46 25.07
CA ALA A 118 -8.69 8.39 24.63
C ALA A 118 -9.25 9.79 24.37
N SER A 119 -8.36 10.81 24.31
CA SER A 119 -8.76 12.16 24.00
C SER A 119 -9.31 12.27 22.56
N GLU A 120 -10.15 13.27 22.31
CA GLU A 120 -10.67 13.55 20.96
C GLU A 120 -9.52 13.70 19.93
N ALA A 121 -8.45 14.37 20.33
CA ALA A 121 -7.28 14.56 19.49
C ALA A 121 -6.62 13.22 19.12
N ASP A 122 -6.46 12.31 20.08
CA ASP A 122 -5.88 10.97 19.84
C ASP A 122 -6.79 10.11 18.97
N ILE A 123 -8.11 10.24 19.13
CA ILE A 123 -9.10 9.54 18.30
C ILE A 123 -9.03 10.03 16.85
N VAL A 124 -8.96 11.35 16.65
CA VAL A 124 -8.84 11.95 15.30
C VAL A 124 -7.55 11.47 14.60
N GLU A 125 -6.45 11.33 15.33
CA GLU A 125 -5.19 10.78 14.78
C GLU A 125 -5.29 9.31 14.32
N LYS A 126 -6.34 8.60 14.69
CA LYS A 126 -6.61 7.22 14.22
C LYS A 126 -7.56 7.15 13.03
N ILE A 127 -7.97 8.28 12.48
CA ILE A 127 -8.67 8.33 11.19
C ILE A 127 -7.62 8.13 10.10
N ASP A 128 -7.60 6.95 9.51
CA ASP A 128 -6.59 6.56 8.52
C ASP A 128 -6.97 7.05 7.12
N ILE A 129 -6.32 8.08 6.66
CA ILE A 129 -6.54 8.63 5.31
C ILE A 129 -5.81 7.79 4.25
N GLY A 130 -4.54 7.46 4.50
CA GLY A 130 -3.69 6.75 3.53
C GLY A 130 -4.15 5.30 3.30
N GLY A 131 -4.44 4.56 4.36
CA GLY A 131 -4.89 3.17 4.28
C GLY A 131 -6.23 3.04 3.56
N ILE A 132 -7.21 3.89 3.89
CA ILE A 132 -8.51 3.92 3.20
C ILE A 132 -8.34 4.23 1.70
N ALA A 133 -7.48 5.17 1.35
CA ALA A 133 -7.20 5.50 -0.05
C ALA A 133 -6.58 4.32 -0.81
N LEU A 134 -5.63 3.60 -0.20
CA LEU A 134 -5.05 2.39 -0.78
C LEU A 134 -6.11 1.31 -1.01
N ILE A 135 -6.97 1.05 -0.02
CA ILE A 135 -8.09 0.10 -0.14
C ILE A 135 -8.99 0.51 -1.30
N ARG A 136 -9.39 1.78 -1.36
CA ARG A 136 -10.27 2.29 -2.44
C ARG A 136 -9.65 2.10 -3.82
N GLY A 137 -8.36 2.36 -3.97
CA GLY A 137 -7.65 2.14 -5.23
C GLY A 137 -7.64 0.67 -5.65
N CYS A 138 -7.32 -0.23 -4.73
CA CYS A 138 -7.25 -1.67 -5.01
C CYS A 138 -8.62 -2.26 -5.39
N LEU A 139 -9.71 -1.77 -4.79
CA LEU A 139 -11.06 -2.29 -5.03
C LEU A 139 -11.52 -2.16 -6.47
N LEU A 140 -10.93 -1.27 -7.26
CA LEU A 140 -11.27 -1.13 -8.68
C LEU A 140 -11.10 -2.45 -9.45
N TYR A 141 -10.06 -3.22 -9.13
CA TYR A 141 -9.75 -4.46 -9.84
C TYR A 141 -10.15 -5.73 -9.08
N THR A 142 -10.18 -5.67 -7.74
CA THR A 142 -10.41 -6.85 -6.91
C THR A 142 -11.85 -6.99 -6.44
N SER A 143 -12.48 -5.89 -6.05
CA SER A 143 -13.84 -5.89 -5.51
C SER A 143 -14.54 -4.57 -5.84
N PRO A 144 -14.86 -4.32 -7.11
CA PRO A 144 -15.51 -3.07 -7.50
C PRO A 144 -16.84 -2.89 -6.77
N SER A 145 -17.15 -1.65 -6.38
CA SER A 145 -18.37 -1.33 -5.67
C SER A 145 -19.61 -1.60 -6.54
N PRO A 146 -20.81 -1.76 -5.95
CA PRO A 146 -22.02 -1.90 -6.73
C PRO A 146 -22.25 -0.76 -7.74
N ARG A 147 -21.76 0.45 -7.43
CA ARG A 147 -21.83 1.60 -8.37
C ARG A 147 -20.91 1.42 -9.57
N ASP A 148 -19.76 0.78 -9.39
CA ASP A 148 -18.82 0.53 -10.48
C ASP A 148 -19.38 -0.53 -11.47
N LYS A 149 -20.35 -1.32 -11.05
CA LYS A 149 -21.00 -2.38 -11.85
C LYS A 149 -22.24 -1.92 -12.61
N THR A 150 -22.71 -0.71 -12.37
CA THR A 150 -23.93 -0.16 -12.99
C THR A 150 -23.67 0.67 -14.25
N VAL A 151 -22.52 0.55 -14.82
CA VAL A 151 -22.14 1.25 -16.08
C VAL A 151 -22.21 0.29 -17.25
#